data_2f1fabb89f70eb10b7a5bdc049884141
#
_entry.id   2f1fabb89f70eb10b7a5bdc049884141
#
_cell.length_a   1.000
_cell.length_b   1.000
_cell.length_c   1.000
_cell.angle_alpha   90.00
_cell.angle_beta   90.00
_cell.angle_gamma   90.00
#
_symmetry.space_group_name_H-M   'P 1'
#
loop_
_entity.id
_entity.type
_entity.pdbx_description
1 polymer ?
#
loop_
_entity_poly.entity_id
_entity_poly.type
_entity_poly.pdbx_seq_one_letter_code
_entity_poly.pdbx_strand_id
1 'polypeptide(L)'
;MRVILQLLAAWVFAELLFAATATAQTRGDANAGKAKYESLCAGCHGAEGKGDGPAAGGLNPKPADLSDPAHAQSLSDQYLFQIIKEGGPKVKKSPLMPGWMGALNDKEIWNVVAYLRTLPARKTTK
;
A
#
# COMPACT_ATOMS: atom_id res chain seq x y z
N MET A 1 -16.00 11.17 51.67
CA MET A 1 -16.78 11.16 50.44
C MET A 1 -16.21 12.08 49.37
N ARG A 2 -15.76 13.31 49.64
CA ARG A 2 -15.17 14.24 48.65
C ARG A 2 -13.85 13.76 48.06
N VAL A 3 -12.97 13.14 48.80
CA VAL A 3 -11.66 12.65 48.34
C VAL A 3 -11.80 11.46 47.38
N ILE A 4 -12.76 10.57 47.60
CA ILE A 4 -13.02 9.41 46.72
C ILE A 4 -13.55 9.88 45.37
N LEU A 5 -14.40 10.93 45.33
CA LEU A 5 -14.94 11.48 44.10
C LEU A 5 -13.85 12.16 43.25
N GLN A 6 -12.86 12.80 43.88
CA GLN A 6 -11.73 13.45 43.20
C GLN A 6 -10.75 12.41 42.61
N LEU A 7 -10.56 11.27 43.29
CA LEU A 7 -9.68 10.23 42.77
C LEU A 7 -10.31 9.49 41.56
N LEU A 8 -11.63 9.25 41.59
CA LEU A 8 -12.33 8.65 40.46
C LEU A 8 -12.35 9.56 39.22
N ALA A 9 -12.48 10.89 39.39
CA ALA A 9 -12.41 11.85 38.30
C ALA A 9 -11.01 11.89 37.64
N ALA A 10 -9.94 11.76 38.43
CA ALA A 10 -8.57 11.73 37.91
C ALA A 10 -8.29 10.45 37.10
N TRP A 11 -8.86 9.32 37.46
CA TRP A 11 -8.71 8.07 36.72
C TRP A 11 -9.41 8.10 35.36
N VAL A 12 -10.60 8.65 35.28
CA VAL A 12 -11.36 8.79 34.01
C VAL A 12 -10.66 9.74 33.05
N PHE A 13 -10.03 10.79 33.55
CA PHE A 13 -9.26 11.73 32.70
C PHE A 13 -7.96 11.11 32.15
N ALA A 14 -7.32 10.22 32.90
CA ALA A 14 -6.08 9.55 32.44
C ALA A 14 -6.36 8.56 31.30
N GLU A 15 -7.51 7.89 31.28
CA GLU A 15 -7.89 6.98 30.22
C GLU A 15 -8.27 7.67 28.91
N LEU A 16 -8.87 8.87 29.00
CA LEU A 16 -9.23 9.68 27.81
C LEU A 16 -8.03 10.25 27.05
N LEU A 17 -6.88 10.41 27.72
CA LEU A 17 -5.65 10.90 27.09
C LEU A 17 -4.85 9.79 26.37
N PHE A 18 -5.11 8.53 26.67
CA PHE A 18 -4.39 7.40 26.05
C PHE A 18 -5.01 6.92 24.72
N ALA A 19 -6.25 7.34 24.41
CA ALA A 19 -6.96 6.92 23.21
C ALA A 19 -6.63 7.74 21.94
N ALA A 20 -5.74 8.74 22.01
CA ALA A 20 -5.54 9.72 20.94
C ALA A 20 -4.29 9.52 20.06
N THR A 21 -3.59 8.39 20.12
CA THR A 21 -2.37 8.17 19.31
C THR A 21 -2.43 6.95 18.39
N ALA A 22 -3.59 6.60 17.88
CA ALA A 22 -3.66 5.80 16.68
C ALA A 22 -3.42 6.72 15.47
N THR A 23 -2.21 7.26 15.33
CA THR A 23 -1.76 7.83 14.06
C THR A 23 -1.77 6.70 13.06
N ALA A 24 -2.65 6.79 12.06
CA ALA A 24 -2.57 5.95 10.87
C ALA A 24 -1.17 6.16 10.28
N GLN A 25 -0.29 5.24 10.57
CA GLN A 25 1.09 5.28 10.10
C GLN A 25 1.02 5.00 8.61
N THR A 26 1.09 6.04 7.81
CA THR A 26 1.34 5.90 6.37
C THR A 26 2.72 5.27 6.23
N ARG A 27 2.73 3.98 5.98
CA ARG A 27 3.95 3.17 5.89
C ARG A 27 4.66 3.43 4.57
N GLY A 28 5.02 4.69 4.26
CA GLY A 28 5.79 4.99 3.08
C GLY A 28 5.54 6.39 2.54
N ASP A 29 6.47 6.85 1.71
CA ASP A 29 6.41 8.09 0.96
C ASP A 29 5.97 7.81 -0.48
N ALA A 30 4.77 8.25 -0.85
CA ALA A 30 4.21 8.04 -2.17
C ALA A 30 5.01 8.72 -3.30
N ASN A 31 5.68 9.85 -3.03
CA ASN A 31 6.50 10.52 -4.03
C ASN A 31 7.78 9.73 -4.32
N ALA A 32 8.44 9.23 -3.29
CA ALA A 32 9.58 8.33 -3.43
C ALA A 32 9.16 7.01 -4.09
N GLY A 33 7.98 6.50 -3.76
CA GLY A 33 7.39 5.30 -4.36
C GLY A 33 7.08 5.44 -5.83
N LYS A 34 6.63 6.63 -6.26
CA LYS A 34 6.36 6.94 -7.67
C LYS A 34 7.58 6.70 -8.55
N ALA A 35 8.73 7.24 -8.17
CA ALA A 35 9.96 7.08 -8.94
C ALA A 35 10.36 5.60 -9.10
N LYS A 36 10.21 4.80 -8.04
CA LYS A 36 10.47 3.35 -8.10
C LYS A 36 9.45 2.61 -8.96
N TYR A 37 8.18 2.96 -8.84
CA TYR A 37 7.12 2.37 -9.66
C TYR A 37 7.35 2.63 -11.15
N GLU A 38 7.64 3.87 -11.54
CA GLU A 38 7.90 4.25 -12.92
C GLU A 38 9.08 3.49 -13.52
N SER A 39 10.14 3.26 -12.75
CA SER A 39 11.34 2.57 -13.24
C SER A 39 11.22 1.05 -13.28
N LEU A 40 10.47 0.42 -12.37
CA LEU A 40 10.48 -1.02 -12.17
C LEU A 40 9.14 -1.71 -12.47
N CYS A 41 8.03 -1.01 -12.35
CA CYS A 41 6.69 -1.61 -12.37
C CYS A 41 5.88 -1.19 -13.61
N ALA A 42 6.04 0.06 -14.07
CA ALA A 42 5.23 0.63 -15.15
C ALA A 42 5.39 -0.11 -16.48
N GLY A 43 6.52 -0.79 -16.72
CA GLY A 43 6.73 -1.60 -17.92
C GLY A 43 5.65 -2.66 -18.13
N CYS A 44 5.15 -3.26 -17.04
CA CYS A 44 4.05 -4.24 -17.09
C CYS A 44 2.73 -3.62 -16.64
N HIS A 45 2.73 -2.88 -15.51
CA HIS A 45 1.50 -2.37 -14.90
C HIS A 45 0.96 -1.09 -15.54
N GLY A 46 1.73 -0.43 -16.43
CA GLY A 46 1.35 0.85 -17.01
C GLY A 46 1.63 2.03 -16.08
N ALA A 47 1.81 3.23 -16.66
CA ALA A 47 2.11 4.45 -15.90
C ALA A 47 0.99 4.84 -14.91
N GLU A 48 -0.26 4.50 -15.25
CA GLU A 48 -1.44 4.76 -14.41
C GLU A 48 -1.91 3.51 -13.65
N GLY A 49 -1.17 2.40 -13.73
CA GLY A 49 -1.51 1.16 -13.02
C GLY A 49 -2.64 0.34 -13.63
N LYS A 50 -3.00 0.58 -14.89
CA LYS A 50 -4.13 -0.08 -15.57
C LYS A 50 -3.84 -1.50 -16.08
N GLY A 51 -2.62 -2.00 -15.87
CA GLY A 51 -2.19 -3.28 -16.45
C GLY A 51 -1.93 -3.24 -17.94
N ASP A 52 -1.73 -2.05 -18.50
CA ASP A 52 -1.58 -1.74 -19.93
C ASP A 52 -0.15 -1.29 -20.30
N GLY A 53 0.83 -1.65 -19.50
CA GLY A 53 2.22 -1.33 -19.80
C GLY A 53 2.69 -1.97 -21.12
N PRO A 54 3.77 -1.47 -21.73
CA PRO A 54 4.26 -1.95 -23.03
C PRO A 54 4.57 -3.45 -23.04
N ALA A 55 4.94 -4.04 -21.93
CA ALA A 55 5.16 -5.49 -21.83
C ALA A 55 3.87 -6.30 -21.58
N ALA A 56 2.75 -5.66 -21.22
CA ALA A 56 1.51 -6.35 -20.83
C ALA A 56 0.89 -7.18 -21.98
N GLY A 57 1.11 -6.78 -23.23
CA GLY A 57 0.55 -7.46 -24.40
C GLY A 57 0.96 -8.92 -24.56
N GLY A 58 2.15 -9.28 -24.10
CA GLY A 58 2.67 -10.66 -24.12
C GLY A 58 2.41 -11.47 -22.85
N LEU A 59 1.78 -10.89 -21.83
CA LEU A 59 1.58 -11.55 -20.54
C LEU A 59 0.20 -12.22 -20.44
N ASN A 60 0.22 -13.46 -19.94
CA ASN A 60 -1.00 -14.21 -19.60
C ASN A 60 -0.83 -14.90 -18.22
N PRO A 61 -1.60 -14.55 -17.19
CA PRO A 61 -2.59 -13.46 -17.20
C PRO A 61 -1.96 -12.07 -17.32
N LYS A 62 -2.72 -11.11 -17.82
CA LYS A 62 -2.31 -9.70 -17.83
C LYS A 62 -2.17 -9.17 -16.41
N PRO A 63 -1.32 -8.16 -16.19
CA PRO A 63 -1.25 -7.46 -14.92
C PRO A 63 -2.62 -6.89 -14.53
N ALA A 64 -2.95 -6.94 -13.24
CA ALA A 64 -4.21 -6.41 -12.73
C ALA A 64 -4.28 -4.87 -12.87
N ASP A 65 -5.50 -4.34 -13.03
CA ASP A 65 -5.76 -2.89 -12.96
C ASP A 65 -5.69 -2.42 -11.50
N LEU A 66 -4.56 -1.84 -11.13
CA LEU A 66 -4.30 -1.28 -9.79
C LEU A 66 -4.97 0.09 -9.60
N SER A 67 -5.48 0.70 -10.68
CA SER A 67 -6.22 1.96 -10.65
C SER A 67 -7.71 1.77 -10.40
N ASP A 68 -8.21 0.54 -10.48
CA ASP A 68 -9.60 0.26 -10.14
C ASP A 68 -9.82 0.33 -8.62
N PRO A 69 -10.73 1.22 -8.14
CA PRO A 69 -10.94 1.43 -6.71
C PRO A 69 -11.41 0.17 -5.98
N ALA A 70 -12.29 -0.63 -6.58
CA ALA A 70 -12.82 -1.84 -5.96
C ALA A 70 -11.72 -2.90 -5.80
N HIS A 71 -10.91 -3.09 -6.84
CA HIS A 71 -9.77 -3.99 -6.78
C HIS A 71 -8.73 -3.52 -5.76
N ALA A 72 -8.33 -2.25 -5.80
CA ALA A 72 -7.34 -1.69 -4.89
C ALA A 72 -7.76 -1.81 -3.41
N GLN A 73 -9.06 -1.61 -3.10
CA GLN A 73 -9.59 -1.75 -1.73
C GLN A 73 -9.62 -3.21 -1.26
N SER A 74 -9.75 -4.18 -2.17
CA SER A 74 -9.75 -5.60 -1.82
C SER A 74 -8.37 -6.12 -1.39
N LEU A 75 -7.29 -5.39 -1.68
CA LEU A 75 -5.92 -5.77 -1.37
C LEU A 75 -5.43 -5.04 -0.11
N SER A 76 -4.95 -5.78 0.89
CA SER A 76 -4.31 -5.17 2.06
C SER A 76 -2.91 -4.63 1.71
N ASP A 77 -2.43 -3.63 2.48
CA ASP A 77 -1.07 -3.11 2.31
C ASP A 77 -0.01 -4.19 2.53
N GLN A 78 -0.24 -5.09 3.50
CA GLN A 78 0.65 -6.21 3.75
C GLN A 78 0.71 -7.18 2.57
N TYR A 79 -0.42 -7.44 1.91
CA TYR A 79 -0.45 -8.24 0.69
C TYR A 79 0.33 -7.58 -0.44
N LEU A 80 0.13 -6.25 -0.65
CA LEU A 80 0.87 -5.48 -1.66
C LEU A 80 2.37 -5.49 -1.37
N PHE A 81 2.76 -5.30 -0.11
CA PHE A 81 4.15 -5.39 0.31
C PHE A 81 4.75 -6.77 -0.01
N GLN A 82 4.04 -7.84 0.33
CA GLN A 82 4.52 -9.21 0.15
C GLN A 82 4.67 -9.58 -1.34
N ILE A 83 3.69 -9.25 -2.18
CA ILE A 83 3.77 -9.54 -3.62
C ILE A 83 4.89 -8.75 -4.29
N ILE A 84 5.14 -7.51 -3.90
CA ILE A 84 6.28 -6.73 -4.41
C ILE A 84 7.60 -7.34 -3.94
N LYS A 85 7.70 -7.67 -2.66
CA LYS A 85 8.93 -8.23 -2.08
C LYS A 85 9.31 -9.57 -2.67
N GLU A 86 8.36 -10.51 -2.72
CA GLU A 86 8.63 -11.92 -2.96
C GLU A 86 8.11 -12.42 -4.32
N GLY A 87 7.34 -11.59 -5.04
CA GLY A 87 6.77 -11.94 -6.34
C GLY A 87 5.43 -12.66 -6.29
N GLY A 88 4.85 -12.83 -7.48
CA GLY A 88 3.53 -13.46 -7.64
C GLY A 88 3.41 -14.88 -7.12
N PRO A 89 4.38 -15.78 -7.35
CA PRO A 89 4.29 -17.17 -6.89
C PRO A 89 4.10 -17.31 -5.40
N LYS A 90 4.68 -16.44 -4.59
CA LYS A 90 4.56 -16.48 -3.12
C LYS A 90 3.12 -16.28 -2.63
N VAL A 91 2.35 -15.51 -3.37
CA VAL A 91 0.94 -15.24 -3.06
C VAL A 91 -0.02 -15.96 -4.02
N LYS A 92 0.44 -17.03 -4.67
CA LYS A 92 -0.32 -17.86 -5.63
C LYS A 92 -0.88 -17.04 -6.81
N LYS A 93 -0.09 -16.09 -7.30
CA LYS A 93 -0.36 -15.29 -8.48
C LYS A 93 0.64 -15.61 -9.59
N SER A 94 0.59 -14.87 -10.69
CA SER A 94 1.41 -15.11 -11.87
C SER A 94 2.91 -15.21 -11.55
N PRO A 95 3.61 -16.23 -12.07
CA PRO A 95 5.06 -16.34 -11.97
C PRO A 95 5.81 -15.25 -12.77
N LEU A 96 5.08 -14.52 -13.62
CA LEU A 96 5.66 -13.44 -14.42
C LEU A 96 5.83 -12.14 -13.61
N MET A 97 5.20 -12.04 -12.43
CA MET A 97 5.47 -10.96 -11.47
C MET A 97 6.69 -11.33 -10.63
N PRO A 98 7.87 -10.71 -10.86
CA PRO A 98 9.07 -11.01 -10.09
C PRO A 98 9.01 -10.44 -8.68
N GLY A 99 9.81 -11.00 -7.77
CA GLY A 99 10.09 -10.41 -6.48
C GLY A 99 11.20 -9.36 -6.58
N TRP A 100 11.06 -8.27 -5.84
CA TRP A 100 11.98 -7.14 -5.91
C TRP A 100 12.88 -6.99 -4.68
N MET A 101 12.89 -7.97 -3.76
CA MET A 101 13.72 -7.95 -2.53
C MET A 101 15.22 -7.83 -2.78
N GLY A 102 15.69 -8.16 -3.98
CA GLY A 102 17.10 -8.00 -4.37
C GLY A 102 17.45 -6.59 -4.88
N ALA A 103 16.45 -5.79 -5.23
CA ALA A 103 16.61 -4.44 -5.80
C ALA A 103 16.01 -3.34 -4.93
N LEU A 104 15.05 -3.67 -4.05
CA LEU A 104 14.37 -2.75 -3.15
C LEU A 104 14.49 -3.24 -1.71
N ASN A 105 14.83 -2.32 -0.80
CA ASN A 105 14.70 -2.59 0.64
C ASN A 105 13.24 -2.41 1.11
N ASP A 106 12.94 -2.84 2.34
CA ASP A 106 11.59 -2.82 2.88
C ASP A 106 10.96 -1.42 2.91
N LYS A 107 11.76 -0.38 3.20
CA LYS A 107 11.28 1.01 3.17
C LYS A 107 10.88 1.44 1.75
N GLU A 108 11.66 1.11 0.75
CA GLU A 108 11.37 1.41 -0.65
C GLU A 108 10.12 0.66 -1.12
N ILE A 109 9.92 -0.58 -0.70
CA ILE A 109 8.71 -1.34 -0.98
C ILE A 109 7.50 -0.66 -0.35
N TRP A 110 7.59 -0.22 0.92
CA TRP A 110 6.50 0.54 1.55
C TRP A 110 6.21 1.87 0.85
N ASN A 111 7.23 2.53 0.31
CA ASN A 111 7.03 3.72 -0.52
C ASN A 111 6.24 3.39 -1.79
N VAL A 112 6.54 2.28 -2.47
CA VAL A 112 5.76 1.82 -3.62
C VAL A 112 4.33 1.50 -3.22
N VAL A 113 4.09 0.81 -2.11
CA VAL A 113 2.72 0.55 -1.60
C VAL A 113 1.96 1.85 -1.38
N ALA A 114 2.59 2.85 -0.75
CA ALA A 114 1.98 4.17 -0.56
C ALA A 114 1.61 4.84 -1.90
N TYR A 115 2.46 4.74 -2.91
CA TYR A 115 2.15 5.24 -4.25
C TYR A 115 0.98 4.51 -4.90
N LEU A 116 0.94 3.17 -4.83
CA LEU A 116 -0.17 2.37 -5.38
C LEU A 116 -1.52 2.83 -4.82
N ARG A 117 -1.60 3.24 -3.55
CA ARG A 117 -2.82 3.76 -2.94
C ARG A 117 -3.28 5.10 -3.52
N THR A 118 -2.42 5.81 -4.23
CA THR A 118 -2.80 7.06 -4.93
C THR A 118 -3.41 6.82 -6.32
N LEU A 119 -3.21 5.65 -6.92
CA LEU A 119 -3.65 5.35 -8.29
C LEU A 119 -5.19 5.39 -8.45
N PRO A 120 -5.99 4.79 -7.56
CA PRO A 120 -7.46 4.82 -7.68
C PRO A 120 -8.05 6.23 -7.64
N ALA A 121 -7.47 7.13 -6.86
CA ALA A 121 -7.94 8.51 -6.75
C ALA A 121 -7.77 9.31 -8.07
N ARG A 122 -6.78 8.95 -8.90
CA ARG A 122 -6.55 9.62 -10.19
C ARG A 122 -7.59 9.28 -11.24
N LYS A 123 -8.24 8.12 -11.12
CA LYS A 123 -9.30 7.68 -12.05
C LYS A 123 -10.60 8.47 -11.84
N THR A 124 -10.83 8.99 -10.63
CA THR A 124 -12.07 9.69 -10.26
C THR A 124 -12.07 11.19 -10.59
N THR A 125 -10.94 11.76 -11.03
CA THR A 125 -10.76 13.21 -11.28
C THR A 125 -10.86 13.62 -12.75
N LYS A 126 -11.54 12.83 -13.60
CA LYS A 126 -11.77 13.16 -15.01
C LYS A 126 -13.17 13.66 -15.26
#